data_ce9b378a61256f2e1576fc5338a8d930
#
_entry.id   ce9b378a61256f2e1576fc5338a8d930
#
_cell.length_a   1.000
_cell.length_b   1.000
_cell.length_c   1.000
_cell.angle_alpha   90.00
_cell.angle_beta   90.00
_cell.angle_gamma   90.00
#
_symmetry.space_group_name_H-M   'P 1'
#
loop_
_entity.id
_entity.type
_entity.pdbx_description
1 polymer ?
#
loop_
_entity_poly.entity_id
_entity_poly.type
_entity_poly.pdbx_seq_one_letter_code
_entity_poly.pdbx_strand_id
1 'polypeptide(L)'
;KCDTNEAVRKKLASNKQFAELLEELGVSCPMKESPTTGKQAPALAKTDEGFIALQQHDDPLIQELCAVRLGTKSTIEESRIERFIDIGSRNKGQLPIPLRYYGAHTGRCAGAEKVNFQNLPSRDAKKKALKKSIIPPDGQIVINCDSSQIEARVLVWLAGQEDVTKWFAEGRDAYCELASKVYGRTITKADPLERFVGKTCTLGLGFGTGWRKLQHTLKTSPRNMAFSDDGCKGLVKVYRELNYRVINFWEECDRALEHMANWPSELEPYYIGENECVMITPEGVKLPNGLYIYYPDLHYDTSEDRGGYVYKSRRGKINIWGGAMTENIVQAVARIVIGEQMISINERYRPALTVHDAIICLAPEHEKKVAMDF
;
A
#
# COMPACT_ATOMS: atom_id res chain seq x y z
N LYS A 1 32.13 -2.36 -25.69
CA LYS A 1 31.12 -2.31 -26.78
C LYS A 1 30.15 -3.47 -26.56
N CYS A 2 28.84 -3.20 -26.60
CA CYS A 2 27.83 -4.25 -26.54
C CYS A 2 27.39 -4.52 -27.99
N ASP A 3 27.57 -5.75 -28.43
CA ASP A 3 27.34 -6.12 -29.85
C ASP A 3 25.89 -6.51 -30.13
N THR A 4 25.03 -6.60 -29.11
CA THR A 4 23.61 -6.93 -29.22
C THR A 4 22.73 -6.09 -28.32
N ASN A 5 21.49 -5.86 -28.73
CA ASN A 5 20.48 -5.16 -27.90
C ASN A 5 20.26 -5.84 -26.54
N GLU A 6 20.40 -7.17 -26.48
CA GLU A 6 20.27 -7.92 -25.23
C GLU A 6 21.42 -7.64 -24.25
N ALA A 7 22.66 -7.57 -24.76
CA ALA A 7 23.83 -7.22 -23.95
C ALA A 7 23.72 -5.78 -23.41
N VAL A 8 23.21 -4.85 -24.22
CA VAL A 8 22.93 -3.47 -23.79
C VAL A 8 21.88 -3.45 -22.68
N ARG A 9 20.74 -4.14 -22.86
CA ARG A 9 19.70 -4.26 -21.84
C ARG A 9 20.24 -4.84 -20.53
N LYS A 10 21.05 -5.89 -20.60
CA LYS A 10 21.66 -6.52 -19.43
C LYS A 10 22.62 -5.57 -18.69
N LYS A 11 23.45 -4.81 -19.41
CA LYS A 11 24.36 -3.81 -18.83
C LYS A 11 23.56 -2.71 -18.13
N LEU A 12 22.53 -2.17 -18.75
CA LEU A 12 21.69 -1.13 -18.19
C LEU A 12 20.82 -1.60 -17.00
N ALA A 13 20.35 -2.85 -16.99
CA ALA A 13 19.56 -3.40 -15.90
C ALA A 13 20.38 -3.72 -14.64
N SER A 14 21.65 -4.09 -14.79
CA SER A 14 22.54 -4.42 -13.69
C SER A 14 22.96 -3.18 -12.91
N ASN A 15 22.77 -3.18 -11.56
CA ASN A 15 23.22 -2.06 -10.73
C ASN A 15 24.73 -1.88 -10.80
N LYS A 16 25.50 -2.98 -10.77
CA LYS A 16 26.96 -2.95 -10.83
C LYS A 16 27.45 -2.38 -12.16
N GLN A 17 26.99 -2.94 -13.26
CA GLN A 17 27.44 -2.53 -14.61
C GLN A 17 26.98 -1.11 -14.97
N PHE A 18 25.85 -0.67 -14.43
CA PHE A 18 25.39 0.72 -14.63
C PHE A 18 26.22 1.71 -13.80
N ALA A 19 26.61 1.34 -12.57
CA ALA A 19 27.54 2.14 -11.77
C ALA A 19 28.89 2.30 -12.49
N GLU A 20 29.45 1.20 -12.99
CA GLU A 20 30.69 1.21 -13.80
C GLU A 20 30.54 2.12 -15.03
N LEU A 21 29.38 2.09 -15.70
CA LEU A 21 29.11 2.97 -16.85
C LEU A 21 29.06 4.45 -16.48
N LEU A 22 28.46 4.80 -15.33
CA LEU A 22 28.46 6.19 -14.84
C LEU A 22 29.89 6.67 -14.56
N GLU A 23 30.71 5.83 -13.92
CA GLU A 23 32.11 6.15 -13.63
C GLU A 23 32.94 6.30 -14.91
N GLU A 24 32.73 5.43 -15.93
CA GLU A 24 33.33 5.57 -17.27
C GLU A 24 32.99 6.95 -17.93
N LEU A 25 31.83 7.51 -17.58
CA LEU A 25 31.37 8.82 -18.06
C LEU A 25 31.79 9.99 -17.14
N GLY A 26 32.59 9.72 -16.12
CA GLY A 26 33.04 10.74 -15.16
C GLY A 26 32.01 11.16 -14.12
N VAL A 27 30.91 10.39 -13.96
CA VAL A 27 29.85 10.68 -13.00
C VAL A 27 29.90 9.67 -11.86
N SER A 28 30.08 10.14 -10.63
CA SER A 28 30.11 9.29 -9.44
C SER A 28 28.76 8.62 -9.22
N CYS A 29 28.76 7.28 -9.04
CA CYS A 29 27.56 6.55 -8.72
C CYS A 29 27.06 6.87 -7.31
N PRO A 30 25.81 7.32 -7.12
CA PRO A 30 25.28 7.55 -5.78
C PRO A 30 25.17 6.24 -5.01
N MET A 31 25.61 6.25 -3.74
CA MET A 31 25.61 5.09 -2.86
C MET A 31 24.61 5.29 -1.71
N LYS A 32 24.11 4.18 -1.18
CA LYS A 32 23.28 4.15 0.03
C LYS A 32 23.65 2.95 0.89
N GLU A 33 23.44 3.07 2.17
CA GLU A 33 23.52 1.93 3.07
C GLU A 33 22.32 1.00 2.87
N SER A 34 22.60 -0.29 2.73
CA SER A 34 21.55 -1.32 2.62
C SER A 34 20.93 -1.54 4.00
N PRO A 35 19.63 -1.34 4.17
CA PRO A 35 18.95 -1.56 5.45
C PRO A 35 18.99 -3.02 5.92
N THR A 36 19.29 -3.97 5.01
CA THR A 36 19.33 -5.40 5.31
C THR A 36 20.72 -5.89 5.69
N THR A 37 21.77 -5.29 5.11
CA THR A 37 23.14 -5.80 5.27
C THR A 37 24.11 -4.79 5.86
N GLY A 38 23.71 -3.53 6.07
CA GLY A 38 24.57 -2.43 6.51
C GLY A 38 25.67 -2.05 5.50
N LYS A 39 25.77 -2.72 4.35
CA LYS A 39 26.81 -2.48 3.35
C LYS A 39 26.41 -1.37 2.38
N GLN A 40 27.41 -0.64 1.89
CA GLN A 40 27.19 0.34 0.82
C GLN A 40 26.76 -0.36 -0.48
N ALA A 41 25.70 0.16 -1.10
CA ALA A 41 25.16 -0.32 -2.35
C ALA A 41 24.76 0.85 -3.27
N PRO A 42 24.81 0.68 -4.61
CA PRO A 42 24.39 1.72 -5.54
C PRO A 42 22.94 2.16 -5.31
N ALA A 43 22.75 3.46 -5.09
CA ALA A 43 21.44 4.10 -4.89
C ALA A 43 20.79 4.39 -6.24
N LEU A 44 20.42 3.34 -6.98
CA LEU A 44 19.93 3.38 -8.37
C LEU A 44 18.49 2.91 -8.52
N ALA A 45 17.71 2.85 -7.44
CA ALA A 45 16.28 2.61 -7.53
C ALA A 45 15.54 3.91 -7.94
N LYS A 46 14.39 3.78 -8.59
CA LYS A 46 13.58 4.93 -9.06
C LYS A 46 13.27 5.96 -7.97
N THR A 47 13.19 5.53 -6.73
CA THR A 47 12.88 6.34 -5.55
C THR A 47 14.10 6.79 -4.76
N ASP A 48 15.31 6.39 -5.15
CA ASP A 48 16.54 6.81 -4.49
C ASP A 48 16.85 8.27 -4.84
N GLU A 49 17.13 9.09 -3.85
CA GLU A 49 17.42 10.53 -4.06
C GLU A 49 18.60 10.75 -5.02
N GLY A 50 19.66 9.94 -4.87
CA GLY A 50 20.80 9.99 -5.76
C GLY A 50 20.46 9.65 -7.22
N PHE A 51 19.55 8.71 -7.45
CA PHE A 51 19.09 8.40 -8.81
C PHE A 51 18.16 9.48 -9.36
N ILE A 52 17.32 10.09 -8.52
CA ILE A 52 16.50 11.24 -8.90
C ILE A 52 17.37 12.43 -9.30
N ALA A 53 18.47 12.67 -8.57
CA ALA A 53 19.44 13.70 -8.93
C ALA A 53 20.12 13.41 -10.29
N LEU A 54 20.46 12.14 -10.58
CA LEU A 54 21.02 11.75 -11.90
C LEU A 54 20.02 11.98 -13.04
N GLN A 55 18.72 11.82 -12.82
CA GLN A 55 17.69 12.10 -13.82
C GLN A 55 17.56 13.61 -14.12
N GLN A 56 18.09 14.45 -13.25
CA GLN A 56 18.11 15.91 -13.36
C GLN A 56 19.54 16.45 -13.55
N HIS A 57 20.47 15.57 -13.93
CA HIS A 57 21.88 15.95 -14.15
C HIS A 57 22.00 16.97 -15.28
N ASP A 58 23.00 17.87 -15.22
CA ASP A 58 23.20 18.91 -16.24
C ASP A 58 23.55 18.34 -17.62
N ASP A 59 24.20 17.17 -17.67
CA ASP A 59 24.49 16.46 -18.91
C ASP A 59 23.27 15.70 -19.43
N PRO A 60 22.72 16.06 -20.63
CA PRO A 60 21.60 15.39 -21.25
C PRO A 60 21.83 13.88 -21.50
N LEU A 61 23.09 13.45 -21.72
CA LEU A 61 23.43 12.05 -21.91
C LEU A 61 23.15 11.23 -20.65
N ILE A 62 23.46 11.77 -19.49
CA ILE A 62 23.18 11.10 -18.20
C ILE A 62 21.67 11.02 -17.94
N GLN A 63 20.93 12.08 -18.26
CA GLN A 63 19.47 12.07 -18.18
C GLN A 63 18.86 10.98 -19.07
N GLU A 64 19.31 10.89 -20.33
CA GLU A 64 18.85 9.90 -21.29
C GLU A 64 19.20 8.47 -20.84
N LEU A 65 20.43 8.22 -20.37
CA LEU A 65 20.85 6.94 -19.82
C LEU A 65 19.97 6.50 -18.63
N CYS A 66 19.64 7.43 -17.74
CA CYS A 66 18.72 7.15 -16.63
C CYS A 66 17.32 6.82 -17.12
N ALA A 67 16.80 7.51 -18.12
CA ALA A 67 15.50 7.25 -18.73
C ALA A 67 15.46 5.87 -19.41
N VAL A 68 16.48 5.54 -20.21
CA VAL A 68 16.61 4.24 -20.87
C VAL A 68 16.75 3.11 -19.84
N ARG A 69 17.55 3.31 -18.77
CA ARG A 69 17.65 2.35 -17.67
C ARG A 69 16.30 2.07 -17.02
N LEU A 70 15.50 3.09 -16.73
CA LEU A 70 14.17 2.91 -16.16
C LEU A 70 13.27 2.09 -17.09
N GLY A 71 13.35 2.33 -18.40
CA GLY A 71 12.61 1.55 -19.40
C GLY A 71 13.08 0.11 -19.51
N THR A 72 14.40 -0.15 -19.39
CA THR A 72 14.98 -1.49 -19.55
C THR A 72 14.92 -2.35 -18.30
N LYS A 73 14.92 -1.74 -17.10
CA LYS A 73 14.93 -2.47 -15.83
C LYS A 73 13.60 -3.13 -15.47
N SER A 74 12.50 -2.61 -15.98
CA SER A 74 11.17 -3.13 -15.68
C SER A 74 10.58 -3.90 -16.86
N THR A 75 10.77 -5.21 -16.87
CA THR A 75 10.11 -6.13 -17.82
C THR A 75 8.73 -6.60 -17.33
N ILE A 76 8.22 -6.03 -16.24
CA ILE A 76 6.95 -6.46 -15.61
C ILE A 76 5.78 -6.32 -16.58
N GLU A 77 5.75 -5.27 -17.40
CA GLU A 77 4.66 -5.04 -18.35
C GLU A 77 4.74 -5.99 -19.53
N GLU A 78 5.95 -6.18 -20.09
CA GLU A 78 6.21 -7.14 -21.16
C GLU A 78 5.78 -8.56 -20.72
N SER A 79 6.27 -8.99 -19.56
CA SER A 79 5.93 -10.31 -19.01
C SER A 79 4.43 -10.48 -18.72
N ARG A 80 3.72 -9.41 -18.34
CA ARG A 80 2.26 -9.43 -18.15
C ARG A 80 1.53 -9.54 -19.47
N ILE A 81 1.96 -8.79 -20.49
CA ILE A 81 1.36 -8.84 -21.83
C ILE A 81 1.56 -10.23 -22.44
N GLU A 82 2.77 -10.76 -22.42
CA GLU A 82 3.07 -12.12 -22.89
C GLU A 82 2.20 -13.15 -22.18
N ARG A 83 2.05 -13.02 -20.86
CA ARG A 83 1.23 -13.93 -20.07
C ARG A 83 -0.26 -13.80 -20.39
N PHE A 84 -0.77 -12.61 -20.68
CA PHE A 84 -2.16 -12.42 -21.11
C PHE A 84 -2.42 -13.05 -22.46
N ILE A 85 -1.50 -12.87 -23.42
CA ILE A 85 -1.58 -13.49 -24.75
C ILE A 85 -1.55 -15.02 -24.63
N ASP A 86 -0.62 -15.56 -23.84
CA ASP A 86 -0.46 -17.00 -23.62
C ASP A 86 -1.72 -17.62 -22.96
N ILE A 87 -2.26 -17.01 -21.92
CA ILE A 87 -3.48 -17.48 -21.25
C ILE A 87 -4.68 -17.37 -22.20
N GLY A 88 -4.88 -16.22 -22.84
CA GLY A 88 -5.99 -15.97 -23.74
C GLY A 88 -6.00 -16.93 -24.93
N SER A 89 -4.83 -17.20 -25.53
CA SER A 89 -4.69 -18.11 -26.66
C SER A 89 -5.06 -19.55 -26.29
N ARG A 90 -4.68 -20.00 -25.10
CA ARG A 90 -4.98 -21.37 -24.64
C ARG A 90 -6.41 -21.56 -24.16
N ASN A 91 -7.07 -20.51 -23.70
CA ASN A 91 -8.36 -20.57 -23.01
C ASN A 91 -9.48 -19.84 -23.76
N LYS A 92 -9.46 -19.84 -25.08
CA LYS A 92 -10.49 -19.24 -25.96
C LYS A 92 -10.82 -17.77 -25.59
N GLY A 93 -9.79 -17.00 -25.25
CA GLY A 93 -9.95 -15.62 -24.82
C GLY A 93 -10.35 -15.41 -23.35
N GLN A 94 -10.71 -16.47 -22.64
CA GLN A 94 -11.06 -16.35 -21.22
C GLN A 94 -9.81 -16.21 -20.36
N LEU A 95 -9.86 -15.25 -19.41
CA LEU A 95 -8.75 -14.92 -18.55
C LEU A 95 -9.07 -15.35 -17.10
N PRO A 96 -8.56 -16.49 -16.61
CA PRO A 96 -8.72 -16.88 -15.22
C PRO A 96 -7.99 -15.89 -14.32
N ILE A 97 -8.56 -15.60 -13.15
CA ILE A 97 -8.03 -14.65 -12.19
C ILE A 97 -7.36 -15.42 -11.04
N PRO A 98 -6.03 -15.63 -11.08
CA PRO A 98 -5.34 -16.43 -10.07
C PRO A 98 -5.09 -15.58 -8.83
N LEU A 99 -6.03 -15.61 -7.88
CA LEU A 99 -5.87 -15.03 -6.56
C LEU A 99 -5.71 -16.14 -5.52
N ARG A 100 -4.73 -15.99 -4.65
CA ARG A 100 -4.62 -16.82 -3.44
C ARG A 100 -5.50 -16.20 -2.36
N TYR A 101 -6.52 -16.94 -1.96
CA TYR A 101 -7.33 -16.61 -0.79
C TYR A 101 -6.45 -16.57 0.45
N TYR A 102 -6.62 -15.57 1.30
CA TYR A 102 -5.83 -15.38 2.51
C TYR A 102 -4.31 -15.39 2.25
N GLY A 103 -3.88 -14.81 1.14
CA GLY A 103 -2.47 -14.84 0.70
C GLY A 103 -1.56 -13.83 1.40
N ALA A 104 -2.14 -12.81 2.03
CA ALA A 104 -1.44 -11.82 2.85
C ALA A 104 -1.66 -12.08 4.34
N HIS A 105 -0.77 -11.57 5.19
CA HIS A 105 -0.82 -11.69 6.64
C HIS A 105 -2.14 -11.18 7.25
N THR A 106 -2.73 -10.16 6.65
CA THR A 106 -4.00 -9.53 7.03
C THR A 106 -5.24 -10.15 6.37
N GLY A 107 -5.12 -11.36 5.79
CA GLY A 107 -6.23 -12.07 5.16
C GLY A 107 -6.63 -11.57 3.77
N ARG A 108 -5.95 -10.55 3.22
CA ARG A 108 -6.19 -10.09 1.85
C ARG A 108 -5.79 -11.15 0.83
N CYS A 109 -6.50 -11.20 -0.29
CA CYS A 109 -6.09 -12.01 -1.43
C CYS A 109 -4.76 -11.49 -1.99
N ALA A 110 -3.91 -12.41 -2.43
CA ALA A 110 -2.66 -12.10 -3.10
C ALA A 110 -2.66 -12.64 -4.54
N GLY A 111 -2.01 -11.91 -5.45
CA GLY A 111 -1.83 -12.38 -6.82
C GLY A 111 -1.02 -13.67 -6.87
N ALA A 112 -1.35 -14.55 -7.82
CA ALA A 112 -0.65 -15.80 -8.09
C ALA A 112 -0.23 -15.89 -9.56
N GLU A 113 0.48 -16.96 -9.95
CA GLU A 113 0.86 -17.32 -11.32
C GLU A 113 1.53 -16.20 -12.12
N LYS A 114 2.31 -15.35 -11.46
CA LYS A 114 3.03 -14.22 -12.08
C LYS A 114 2.13 -13.13 -12.69
N VAL A 115 0.81 -13.22 -12.50
CA VAL A 115 -0.14 -12.18 -12.89
C VAL A 115 -0.89 -11.69 -11.67
N ASN A 116 -0.69 -10.43 -11.32
CA ASN A 116 -1.46 -9.81 -10.25
C ASN A 116 -2.44 -8.78 -10.84
N PHE A 117 -3.69 -9.19 -11.01
CA PHE A 117 -4.76 -8.33 -11.52
C PHE A 117 -5.06 -7.13 -10.61
N GLN A 118 -4.78 -7.25 -9.31
CA GLN A 118 -4.98 -6.16 -8.35
C GLN A 118 -4.02 -4.99 -8.57
N ASN A 119 -2.86 -5.24 -9.22
CA ASN A 119 -1.80 -4.27 -9.47
C ASN A 119 -1.67 -3.89 -10.95
N LEU A 120 -2.75 -3.99 -11.73
CA LEU A 120 -2.72 -3.52 -13.12
C LEU A 120 -2.66 -1.99 -13.16
N PRO A 121 -1.80 -1.40 -14.01
CA PRO A 121 -1.65 0.04 -14.10
C PRO A 121 -2.96 0.72 -14.48
N SER A 122 -3.33 1.78 -13.76
CA SER A 122 -4.57 2.54 -14.01
C SER A 122 -4.35 4.03 -14.28
N ARG A 123 -3.18 4.57 -13.91
CA ARG A 123 -2.90 6.02 -13.97
C ARG A 123 -2.21 6.45 -15.26
N ASP A 124 -1.32 5.62 -15.79
CA ASP A 124 -0.60 5.89 -17.04
C ASP A 124 -1.46 5.47 -18.24
N ALA A 125 -1.66 6.38 -19.19
CA ALA A 125 -2.54 6.15 -20.35
C ALA A 125 -2.07 4.97 -21.23
N LYS A 126 -0.76 4.83 -21.46
CA LYS A 126 -0.18 3.72 -22.25
C LYS A 126 -0.30 2.39 -21.52
N LYS A 127 0.03 2.38 -20.22
CA LYS A 127 -0.01 1.19 -19.38
C LYS A 127 -1.44 0.74 -19.04
N LYS A 128 -2.41 1.64 -19.08
CA LYS A 128 -3.84 1.35 -18.91
C LYS A 128 -4.39 0.45 -20.02
N ALA A 129 -3.75 0.38 -21.19
CA ALA A 129 -4.19 -0.47 -22.30
C ALA A 129 -4.35 -1.93 -21.88
N LEU A 130 -3.42 -2.47 -21.07
CA LEU A 130 -3.51 -3.84 -20.56
C LEU A 130 -4.76 -4.08 -19.70
N LYS A 131 -5.13 -3.12 -18.82
CA LYS A 131 -6.37 -3.21 -18.06
C LYS A 131 -7.60 -3.11 -18.95
N LYS A 132 -7.56 -2.28 -20.00
CA LYS A 132 -8.65 -2.10 -20.97
C LYS A 132 -8.84 -3.31 -21.90
N SER A 133 -7.86 -4.19 -22.04
CA SER A 133 -7.99 -5.42 -22.84
C SER A 133 -8.84 -6.50 -22.16
N ILE A 134 -9.16 -6.30 -20.86
CA ILE A 134 -10.08 -7.17 -20.12
C ILE A 134 -11.48 -6.65 -20.39
N ILE A 135 -12.23 -7.38 -21.17
CA ILE A 135 -13.61 -7.03 -21.55
C ILE A 135 -14.60 -8.05 -20.97
N PRO A 136 -15.83 -7.63 -20.68
CA PRO A 136 -16.88 -8.57 -20.27
C PRO A 136 -17.33 -9.45 -21.46
N PRO A 137 -18.00 -10.58 -21.19
CA PRO A 137 -18.73 -11.32 -22.24
C PRO A 137 -19.79 -10.45 -22.91
N ASP A 138 -20.22 -10.87 -24.12
CA ASP A 138 -21.29 -10.17 -24.86
C ASP A 138 -22.59 -10.05 -24.03
N GLY A 139 -23.23 -8.90 -24.10
CA GLY A 139 -24.45 -8.58 -23.34
C GLY A 139 -24.24 -8.32 -21.85
N GLN A 140 -22.98 -8.28 -21.38
CA GLN A 140 -22.64 -7.96 -20.00
C GLN A 140 -21.81 -6.69 -19.88
N ILE A 141 -21.83 -6.09 -18.70
CA ILE A 141 -20.99 -4.95 -18.32
C ILE A 141 -20.17 -5.28 -17.07
N VAL A 142 -19.07 -4.57 -16.93
CA VAL A 142 -18.25 -4.59 -15.71
C VAL A 142 -18.70 -3.46 -14.79
N ILE A 143 -19.08 -3.80 -13.55
CA ILE A 143 -19.35 -2.85 -12.49
C ILE A 143 -18.21 -2.92 -11.48
N ASN A 144 -17.69 -1.76 -11.09
CA ASN A 144 -16.63 -1.62 -10.10
C ASN A 144 -17.17 -0.84 -8.90
N CYS A 145 -17.34 -1.55 -7.78
CA CYS A 145 -17.75 -0.98 -6.50
C CYS A 145 -16.52 -0.81 -5.61
N ASP A 146 -16.15 0.42 -5.31
CA ASP A 146 -15.01 0.76 -4.48
C ASP A 146 -15.48 1.26 -3.10
N SER A 147 -15.04 0.59 -2.03
CA SER A 147 -15.36 0.99 -0.66
C SER A 147 -14.48 2.17 -0.24
N SER A 148 -14.98 3.36 -0.52
CA SER A 148 -14.25 4.62 -0.36
C SER A 148 -13.60 4.78 1.01
N GLN A 149 -12.25 4.88 1.02
CA GLN A 149 -11.45 5.17 2.21
C GLN A 149 -11.65 4.16 3.36
N ILE A 150 -11.92 2.89 3.05
CA ILE A 150 -12.32 1.90 4.05
C ILE A 150 -11.32 1.78 5.20
N GLU A 151 -10.01 1.79 4.94
CA GLU A 151 -9.00 1.70 5.99
C GLU A 151 -9.05 2.91 6.94
N ALA A 152 -9.23 4.12 6.41
CA ALA A 152 -9.37 5.32 7.25
C ALA A 152 -10.65 5.27 8.09
N ARG A 153 -11.76 4.79 7.52
CA ARG A 153 -13.04 4.60 8.24
C ARG A 153 -12.90 3.59 9.37
N VAL A 154 -12.34 2.42 9.06
CA VAL A 154 -12.13 1.34 10.04
C VAL A 154 -11.18 1.80 11.15
N LEU A 155 -10.09 2.51 10.82
CA LEU A 155 -9.15 3.02 11.80
C LEU A 155 -9.83 3.92 12.85
N VAL A 156 -10.54 4.96 12.39
CA VAL A 156 -11.18 5.92 13.32
C VAL A 156 -12.35 5.32 14.07
N TRP A 157 -13.03 4.35 13.45
CA TRP A 157 -14.10 3.60 14.09
C TRP A 157 -13.57 2.70 15.22
N LEU A 158 -12.51 1.92 14.97
CA LEU A 158 -11.86 1.09 15.99
C LEU A 158 -11.29 1.93 17.14
N ALA A 159 -10.70 3.07 16.83
CA ALA A 159 -10.13 3.98 17.81
C ALA A 159 -11.19 4.80 18.59
N GLY A 160 -12.47 4.75 18.21
CA GLY A 160 -13.52 5.58 18.80
C GLY A 160 -13.35 7.08 18.52
N GLN A 161 -12.73 7.46 17.40
CA GLN A 161 -12.52 8.86 17.01
C GLN A 161 -13.82 9.42 16.40
N GLU A 162 -14.81 9.71 17.23
CA GLU A 162 -16.19 10.02 16.83
C GLU A 162 -16.32 11.25 15.93
N ASP A 163 -15.56 12.31 16.18
CA ASP A 163 -15.57 13.53 15.38
C ASP A 163 -15.17 13.28 13.92
N VAL A 164 -14.14 12.45 13.70
CA VAL A 164 -13.70 12.06 12.35
C VAL A 164 -14.66 11.02 11.74
N THR A 165 -15.19 10.09 12.54
CA THR A 165 -16.23 9.15 12.12
C THR A 165 -17.46 9.88 11.60
N LYS A 166 -17.84 10.98 12.26
CA LYS A 166 -18.95 11.83 11.84
C LYS A 166 -18.72 12.48 10.46
N TRP A 167 -17.49 12.88 10.11
CA TRP A 167 -17.21 13.38 8.77
C TRP A 167 -17.58 12.38 7.69
N PHE A 168 -17.26 11.10 7.92
CA PHE A 168 -17.63 10.03 6.97
C PHE A 168 -19.16 9.80 6.91
N ALA A 169 -19.85 9.86 8.05
CA ALA A 169 -21.31 9.73 8.11
C ALA A 169 -22.02 10.88 7.37
N GLU A 170 -21.46 12.09 7.44
CA GLU A 170 -21.95 13.29 6.74
C GLU A 170 -21.51 13.34 5.26
N GLY A 171 -20.80 12.33 4.76
CA GLY A 171 -20.32 12.30 3.37
C GLY A 171 -19.21 13.32 3.06
N ARG A 172 -18.57 13.87 4.10
CA ARG A 172 -17.45 14.83 3.96
C ARG A 172 -16.19 14.11 3.51
N ASP A 173 -15.34 14.81 2.80
CA ASP A 173 -14.04 14.30 2.35
C ASP A 173 -13.00 14.46 3.46
N ALA A 174 -12.72 13.39 4.22
CA ALA A 174 -11.78 13.42 5.34
C ALA A 174 -10.37 13.93 4.96
N TYR A 175 -9.97 13.77 3.72
CA TYR A 175 -8.70 14.32 3.22
C TYR A 175 -8.74 15.85 3.11
N CYS A 176 -9.88 16.40 2.67
CA CYS A 176 -10.11 17.83 2.63
C CYS A 176 -10.24 18.40 4.04
N GLU A 177 -10.91 17.69 4.94
CA GLU A 177 -11.07 18.12 6.33
C GLU A 177 -9.73 18.22 7.07
N LEU A 178 -8.89 17.18 6.96
CA LEU A 178 -7.55 17.22 7.54
C LEU A 178 -6.71 18.33 6.90
N ALA A 179 -6.74 18.45 5.57
CA ALA A 179 -6.00 19.50 4.88
C ALA A 179 -6.47 20.90 5.32
N SER A 180 -7.78 21.11 5.53
CA SER A 180 -8.31 22.37 6.03
C SER A 180 -7.75 22.76 7.40
N LYS A 181 -7.58 21.78 8.28
CA LYS A 181 -6.94 21.99 9.59
C LYS A 181 -5.45 22.32 9.45
N VAL A 182 -4.75 21.62 8.56
CA VAL A 182 -3.32 21.85 8.30
C VAL A 182 -3.05 23.24 7.72
N TYR A 183 -3.85 23.65 6.74
CA TYR A 183 -3.64 24.93 6.04
C TYR A 183 -4.38 26.12 6.64
N GLY A 184 -5.20 25.92 7.68
CA GLY A 184 -5.96 26.97 8.33
C GLY A 184 -7.02 27.65 7.45
N ARG A 185 -7.44 27.00 6.36
CA ARG A 185 -8.48 27.47 5.44
C ARG A 185 -9.31 26.31 4.93
N THR A 186 -10.49 26.57 4.42
CA THR A 186 -11.32 25.53 3.80
C THR A 186 -10.62 25.00 2.56
N ILE A 187 -10.40 23.68 2.52
CA ILE A 187 -9.87 22.92 1.38
C ILE A 187 -10.98 22.06 0.80
N THR A 188 -11.08 22.05 -0.51
CA THR A 188 -12.10 21.29 -1.25
C THR A 188 -11.44 20.42 -2.34
N LYS A 189 -12.24 19.70 -3.11
CA LYS A 189 -11.75 18.94 -4.28
C LYS A 189 -11.16 19.84 -5.38
N ALA A 190 -11.43 21.15 -5.35
CA ALA A 190 -10.83 22.14 -6.23
C ALA A 190 -9.38 22.51 -5.85
N ASP A 191 -8.93 22.10 -4.66
CA ASP A 191 -7.57 22.30 -4.15
C ASP A 191 -6.77 20.97 -4.20
N PRO A 192 -6.38 20.46 -5.37
CA PRO A 192 -5.92 19.07 -5.53
C PRO A 192 -4.53 18.81 -4.92
N LEU A 193 -3.73 19.84 -4.67
CA LEU A 193 -2.40 19.70 -4.05
C LEU A 193 -2.54 19.56 -2.54
N GLU A 194 -3.28 20.46 -1.92
CA GLU A 194 -3.53 20.44 -0.47
C GLU A 194 -4.31 19.22 -0.06
N ARG A 195 -5.33 18.85 -0.85
CA ARG A 195 -6.07 17.59 -0.65
C ARG A 195 -5.16 16.37 -0.77
N PHE A 196 -4.15 16.40 -1.66
CA PHE A 196 -3.16 15.32 -1.78
C PHE A 196 -2.28 15.22 -0.53
N VAL A 197 -1.90 16.35 0.08
CA VAL A 197 -1.19 16.37 1.38
C VAL A 197 -2.09 15.74 2.46
N GLY A 198 -3.34 16.18 2.56
CA GLY A 198 -4.30 15.59 3.49
C GLY A 198 -4.46 14.09 3.31
N LYS A 199 -4.56 13.61 2.06
CA LYS A 199 -4.60 12.17 1.75
C LYS A 199 -3.35 11.44 2.22
N THR A 200 -2.17 11.99 1.94
CA THR A 200 -0.89 11.36 2.30
C THR A 200 -0.71 11.31 3.81
N CYS A 201 -1.12 12.38 4.51
CA CYS A 201 -1.13 12.42 5.97
C CYS A 201 -2.11 11.40 6.55
N THR A 202 -3.36 11.36 6.10
CA THR A 202 -4.37 10.42 6.62
C THR A 202 -3.91 8.97 6.47
N LEU A 203 -3.42 8.58 5.30
CA LEU A 203 -3.02 7.20 5.02
C LEU A 203 -1.68 6.79 5.65
N GLY A 204 -0.74 7.74 5.78
CA GLY A 204 0.58 7.45 6.36
C GLY A 204 0.61 7.61 7.87
N LEU A 205 0.11 8.74 8.37
CA LEU A 205 0.20 9.07 9.79
C LEU A 205 -0.77 8.25 10.64
N GLY A 206 -1.85 7.72 10.06
CA GLY A 206 -2.78 6.82 10.73
C GLY A 206 -2.12 5.54 11.28
N PHE A 207 -1.00 5.16 10.70
CA PHE A 207 -0.22 3.99 11.10
C PHE A 207 1.18 4.37 11.59
N GLY A 208 1.32 5.59 12.12
CA GLY A 208 2.51 6.05 12.84
C GLY A 208 3.74 6.37 11.99
N THR A 209 3.55 6.64 10.70
CA THR A 209 4.64 7.15 9.87
C THR A 209 5.29 8.39 10.50
N GLY A 210 6.62 8.38 10.63
CA GLY A 210 7.38 9.53 11.13
C GLY A 210 7.54 10.63 10.06
N TRP A 211 7.87 11.85 10.51
CA TRP A 211 7.99 13.01 9.64
C TRP A 211 9.00 12.84 8.49
N ARG A 212 10.14 12.15 8.71
CA ARG A 212 11.14 11.88 7.64
C ARG A 212 10.58 11.02 6.52
N LYS A 213 9.84 9.95 6.86
CA LYS A 213 9.20 9.09 5.87
C LYS A 213 8.06 9.82 5.16
N LEU A 214 7.30 10.68 5.87
CA LEU A 214 6.28 11.53 5.27
C LEU A 214 6.90 12.50 4.25
N GLN A 215 7.98 13.20 4.63
CA GLN A 215 8.72 14.12 3.76
C GLN A 215 9.20 13.43 2.49
N HIS A 216 9.84 12.28 2.65
CA HIS A 216 10.30 11.48 1.51
C HIS A 216 9.13 11.06 0.60
N THR A 217 8.01 10.61 1.17
CA THR A 217 6.81 10.21 0.41
C THR A 217 6.23 11.39 -0.37
N LEU A 218 6.14 12.57 0.21
CA LEU A 218 5.65 13.79 -0.45
C LEU A 218 6.59 14.22 -1.59
N LYS A 219 7.91 14.22 -1.34
CA LYS A 219 8.95 14.58 -2.31
C LYS A 219 9.00 13.62 -3.50
N THR A 220 8.92 12.31 -3.25
CA THR A 220 9.00 11.27 -4.31
C THR A 220 7.66 10.97 -4.98
N SER A 221 6.59 11.63 -4.54
CA SER A 221 5.27 11.49 -5.16
C SER A 221 5.27 12.06 -6.59
N PRO A 222 4.31 11.66 -7.45
CA PRO A 222 4.15 12.27 -8.78
C PRO A 222 3.93 13.79 -8.76
N ARG A 223 3.60 14.36 -7.60
CA ARG A 223 3.38 15.79 -7.41
C ARG A 223 4.64 16.53 -6.92
N ASN A 224 5.69 15.79 -6.58
CA ASN A 224 7.00 16.30 -6.14
C ASN A 224 6.90 17.47 -5.15
N MET A 225 6.23 17.24 -4.02
CA MET A 225 5.98 18.30 -3.04
C MET A 225 7.11 18.35 -2.01
N ALA A 226 7.87 19.45 -2.04
CA ALA A 226 8.94 19.69 -1.07
C ALA A 226 8.41 20.40 0.18
N PHE A 227 8.67 19.83 1.34
CA PHE A 227 8.42 20.44 2.64
C PHE A 227 9.72 20.51 3.45
N SER A 228 9.89 21.55 4.25
CA SER A 228 10.96 21.61 5.25
C SER A 228 10.76 20.56 6.36
N ASP A 229 11.80 20.28 7.11
CA ASP A 229 11.72 19.39 8.26
C ASP A 229 10.66 19.85 9.27
N ASP A 230 10.64 21.15 9.57
CA ASP A 230 9.67 21.73 10.49
C ASP A 230 8.26 21.74 9.93
N GLY A 231 8.10 21.93 8.62
CA GLY A 231 6.82 21.75 7.94
C GLY A 231 6.28 20.33 8.11
N CYS A 232 7.11 19.30 7.87
CA CYS A 232 6.69 17.91 8.06
C CYS A 232 6.44 17.54 9.53
N LYS A 233 7.23 18.06 10.47
CA LYS A 233 6.97 17.91 11.92
C LYS A 233 5.63 18.54 12.29
N GLY A 234 5.33 19.72 11.74
CA GLY A 234 4.05 20.41 11.91
C GLY A 234 2.86 19.57 11.43
N LEU A 235 2.96 18.97 10.24
CA LEU A 235 1.94 18.05 9.70
C LEU A 235 1.69 16.87 10.65
N VAL A 236 2.76 16.23 11.14
CA VAL A 236 2.65 15.12 12.12
C VAL A 236 2.00 15.57 13.41
N LYS A 237 2.38 16.73 13.93
CA LYS A 237 1.81 17.29 15.16
C LYS A 237 0.31 17.52 15.01
N VAL A 238 -0.11 18.26 13.99
CA VAL A 238 -1.53 18.55 13.71
C VAL A 238 -2.33 17.25 13.57
N TYR A 239 -1.80 16.25 12.83
CA TYR A 239 -2.49 14.97 12.71
C TYR A 239 -2.70 14.30 14.06
N ARG A 240 -1.65 14.20 14.89
CA ARG A 240 -1.70 13.52 16.18
C ARG A 240 -2.61 14.21 17.19
N GLU A 241 -2.62 15.54 17.20
CA GLU A 241 -3.52 16.32 18.05
C GLU A 241 -5.00 16.13 17.65
N LEU A 242 -5.28 16.08 16.35
CA LEU A 242 -6.64 15.85 15.85
C LEU A 242 -7.12 14.42 16.04
N ASN A 243 -6.22 13.45 15.95
CA ASN A 243 -6.55 12.02 15.99
C ASN A 243 -5.97 11.35 17.26
N TYR A 244 -6.15 12.00 18.41
CA TYR A 244 -5.56 11.53 19.68
C TYR A 244 -6.05 10.13 20.08
N ARG A 245 -7.29 9.75 19.74
CA ARG A 245 -7.80 8.39 20.02
C ARG A 245 -7.13 7.33 19.16
N VAL A 246 -6.72 7.68 17.94
CA VAL A 246 -5.91 6.80 17.10
C VAL A 246 -4.53 6.55 17.76
N ILE A 247 -3.94 7.59 18.37
CA ILE A 247 -2.68 7.43 19.11
C ILE A 247 -2.87 6.51 20.32
N ASN A 248 -3.94 6.68 21.08
CA ASN A 248 -4.27 5.82 22.21
C ASN A 248 -4.45 4.36 21.75
N PHE A 249 -5.07 4.13 20.59
CA PHE A 249 -5.23 2.80 20.02
C PHE A 249 -3.88 2.16 19.62
N TRP A 250 -2.88 2.94 19.17
CA TRP A 250 -1.52 2.40 19.00
C TRP A 250 -0.91 1.94 20.31
N GLU A 251 -1.11 2.71 21.39
CA GLU A 251 -0.62 2.35 22.73
C GLU A 251 -1.31 1.09 23.27
N GLU A 252 -2.61 0.90 22.99
CA GLU A 252 -3.30 -0.36 23.28
C GLU A 252 -2.68 -1.53 22.51
N CYS A 253 -2.37 -1.33 21.23
CA CYS A 253 -1.69 -2.33 20.41
C CYS A 253 -0.26 -2.62 20.90
N ASP A 254 0.49 -1.61 21.38
CA ASP A 254 1.82 -1.83 21.96
C ASP A 254 1.74 -2.69 23.22
N ARG A 255 0.77 -2.41 24.13
CA ARG A 255 0.51 -3.25 25.33
C ARG A 255 0.08 -4.67 24.92
N ALA A 256 -0.73 -4.80 23.88
CA ALA A 256 -1.14 -6.10 23.37
C ALA A 256 0.05 -6.92 22.84
N LEU A 257 1.02 -6.29 22.17
CA LEU A 257 2.26 -6.96 21.75
C LEU A 257 3.08 -7.43 22.94
N GLU A 258 3.17 -6.62 24.02
CA GLU A 258 3.85 -7.00 25.25
C GLU A 258 3.19 -8.24 25.89
N HIS A 259 1.87 -8.23 26.02
CA HIS A 259 1.12 -9.35 26.57
C HIS A 259 1.26 -10.60 25.71
N MET A 260 1.11 -10.50 24.38
CA MET A 260 1.26 -11.66 23.50
C MET A 260 2.68 -12.23 23.48
N ALA A 261 3.71 -11.41 23.68
CA ALA A 261 5.10 -11.88 23.76
C ALA A 261 5.39 -12.66 25.05
N ASN A 262 4.74 -12.29 26.16
CA ASN A 262 4.89 -12.90 27.48
C ASN A 262 3.53 -12.91 28.17
N TRP A 263 2.65 -13.82 27.76
CA TRP A 263 1.28 -13.86 28.26
C TRP A 263 1.25 -14.14 29.77
N PRO A 264 0.73 -13.19 30.58
CA PRO A 264 0.63 -13.43 32.01
C PRO A 264 -0.38 -14.55 32.33
N SER A 265 -0.03 -15.47 33.22
CA SER A 265 -0.87 -16.63 33.57
C SER A 265 -2.27 -16.27 34.08
N GLU A 266 -2.38 -15.12 34.71
CA GLU A 266 -3.64 -14.61 35.30
C GLU A 266 -4.46 -13.77 34.29
N LEU A 267 -3.92 -13.50 33.10
CA LEU A 267 -4.58 -12.62 32.11
C LEU A 267 -5.54 -13.41 31.26
N GLU A 268 -6.81 -13.06 31.32
CA GLU A 268 -7.81 -13.57 30.38
C GLU A 268 -7.75 -12.83 29.03
N PRO A 269 -8.15 -13.45 27.91
CA PRO A 269 -8.32 -12.77 26.65
C PRO A 269 -9.21 -11.53 26.78
N TYR A 270 -8.84 -10.43 26.16
CA TYR A 270 -9.53 -9.15 26.29
C TYR A 270 -9.69 -8.42 24.96
N TYR A 271 -10.68 -7.55 24.89
CA TYR A 271 -10.94 -6.72 23.72
C TYR A 271 -10.10 -5.46 23.72
N ILE A 272 -9.76 -4.98 22.53
CA ILE A 272 -9.13 -3.69 22.29
C ILE A 272 -9.98 -2.86 21.31
N GLY A 273 -9.81 -1.53 21.39
CA GLY A 273 -10.60 -0.56 20.62
C GLY A 273 -12.00 -0.39 21.16
N GLU A 274 -12.62 0.73 20.82
CA GLU A 274 -13.91 1.19 21.35
C GLU A 274 -15.08 0.23 21.11
N ASN A 275 -15.03 -0.53 20.00
CA ASN A 275 -16.16 -1.34 19.55
C ASN A 275 -16.06 -2.82 19.97
N GLU A 276 -15.10 -3.18 20.81
CA GLU A 276 -14.94 -4.53 21.38
C GLU A 276 -15.10 -5.67 20.35
N CYS A 277 -14.58 -5.48 19.15
CA CYS A 277 -14.69 -6.47 18.08
C CYS A 277 -13.36 -7.18 17.76
N VAL A 278 -12.27 -6.74 18.36
CA VAL A 278 -10.93 -7.31 18.19
C VAL A 278 -10.44 -7.79 19.55
N MET A 279 -10.20 -9.08 19.66
CA MET A 279 -9.78 -9.70 20.91
C MET A 279 -8.30 -10.08 20.88
N ILE A 280 -7.58 -9.78 21.95
CA ILE A 280 -6.21 -10.21 22.17
C ILE A 280 -6.21 -11.53 22.94
N THR A 281 -5.49 -12.50 22.43
CA THR A 281 -5.38 -13.85 23.00
C THR A 281 -3.92 -14.30 23.02
N PRO A 282 -3.56 -15.38 23.76
CA PRO A 282 -2.21 -15.94 23.72
C PRO A 282 -1.75 -16.35 22.31
N GLU A 283 -2.70 -16.79 21.46
CA GLU A 283 -2.42 -17.25 20.11
C GLU A 283 -2.22 -16.12 19.11
N GLY A 284 -2.74 -14.92 19.40
CA GLY A 284 -2.70 -13.78 18.51
C GLY A 284 -3.94 -12.89 18.59
N VAL A 285 -4.17 -12.12 17.54
CA VAL A 285 -5.30 -11.19 17.43
C VAL A 285 -6.48 -11.88 16.79
N LYS A 286 -7.53 -12.17 17.55
CA LYS A 286 -8.78 -12.74 17.05
C LYS A 286 -9.65 -11.65 16.45
N LEU A 287 -10.09 -11.88 15.22
CA LEU A 287 -10.90 -10.96 14.42
C LEU A 287 -12.40 -11.26 14.57
N PRO A 288 -13.29 -10.31 14.19
CA PRO A 288 -14.75 -10.48 14.29
C PRO A 288 -15.30 -11.73 13.59
N ASN A 289 -14.66 -12.18 12.52
CA ASN A 289 -15.05 -13.39 11.76
C ASN A 289 -14.47 -14.70 12.35
N GLY A 290 -13.85 -14.65 13.53
CA GLY A 290 -13.26 -15.78 14.21
C GLY A 290 -11.87 -16.21 13.70
N LEU A 291 -11.34 -15.57 12.67
CA LEU A 291 -9.97 -15.80 12.20
C LEU A 291 -8.95 -15.00 13.01
N TYR A 292 -7.67 -15.31 12.84
CA TYR A 292 -6.59 -14.71 13.61
C TYR A 292 -5.54 -14.03 12.74
N ILE A 293 -4.94 -12.97 13.29
CA ILE A 293 -3.64 -12.47 12.85
C ILE A 293 -2.60 -13.07 13.81
N TYR A 294 -1.69 -13.88 13.29
CA TYR A 294 -0.65 -14.55 14.07
C TYR A 294 0.67 -13.81 14.00
N TYR A 295 1.39 -13.76 15.11
CA TYR A 295 2.75 -13.23 15.19
C TYR A 295 3.70 -14.33 15.71
N PRO A 296 4.09 -15.30 14.86
CA PRO A 296 4.92 -16.42 15.29
C PRO A 296 6.26 -15.98 15.88
N ASP A 297 6.68 -16.60 16.97
CA ASP A 297 7.93 -16.29 17.70
C ASP A 297 8.00 -14.80 18.09
N LEU A 298 6.89 -14.19 18.50
CA LEU A 298 6.86 -12.79 18.96
C LEU A 298 7.69 -12.65 20.23
N HIS A 299 8.69 -11.79 20.20
CA HIS A 299 9.52 -11.49 21.37
C HIS A 299 10.12 -10.10 21.27
N TYR A 300 10.60 -9.56 22.39
CA TYR A 300 11.35 -8.31 22.41
C TYR A 300 12.80 -8.57 22.08
N ASP A 301 13.33 -7.95 21.04
CA ASP A 301 14.69 -8.10 20.56
C ASP A 301 15.54 -6.89 20.93
N THR A 302 16.62 -7.12 21.64
CA THR A 302 17.59 -6.11 22.08
C THR A 302 18.85 -6.05 21.20
N SER A 303 18.90 -6.81 20.10
CA SER A 303 20.09 -6.87 19.24
C SER A 303 20.32 -5.61 18.39
N GLU A 304 19.31 -4.75 18.25
CA GLU A 304 19.40 -3.44 17.60
C GLU A 304 19.46 -2.31 18.64
N ASP A 305 20.08 -1.18 18.30
CA ASP A 305 20.34 -0.04 19.20
C ASP A 305 19.09 0.47 19.96
N ARG A 306 17.90 0.29 19.41
CA ARG A 306 16.65 0.77 20.02
C ARG A 306 15.79 -0.32 20.66
N GLY A 307 16.12 -1.59 20.43
CA GLY A 307 15.26 -2.69 20.80
C GLY A 307 13.86 -2.61 20.15
N GLY A 308 13.09 -3.68 20.18
CA GLY A 308 11.72 -3.68 19.65
C GLY A 308 11.12 -5.08 19.57
N TYR A 309 9.79 -5.13 19.43
CA TYR A 309 9.12 -6.41 19.18
C TYR A 309 9.37 -6.88 17.75
N VAL A 310 9.61 -8.17 17.63
CA VAL A 310 9.83 -8.84 16.35
C VAL A 310 9.08 -10.16 16.32
N TYR A 311 8.66 -10.55 15.12
CA TYR A 311 8.08 -11.87 14.88
C TYR A 311 8.66 -12.51 13.62
N LYS A 312 8.51 -13.81 13.50
CA LYS A 312 9.03 -14.59 12.37
C LYS A 312 8.02 -14.68 11.24
N SER A 313 8.43 -14.30 10.06
CA SER A 313 7.67 -14.50 8.83
C SER A 313 8.38 -15.49 7.90
N ARG A 314 7.71 -15.88 6.80
CA ARG A 314 8.35 -16.68 5.74
C ARG A 314 9.55 -15.99 5.09
N ARG A 315 9.66 -14.67 5.20
CA ARG A 315 10.75 -13.85 4.63
C ARG A 315 11.84 -13.51 5.64
N GLY A 316 11.74 -13.99 6.87
CA GLY A 316 12.63 -13.68 7.97
C GLY A 316 11.96 -12.89 9.10
N LYS A 317 12.77 -12.29 9.93
CA LYS A 317 12.37 -11.47 11.08
C LYS A 317 11.74 -10.16 10.63
N ILE A 318 10.64 -9.78 11.26
CA ILE A 318 9.91 -8.53 10.97
C ILE A 318 9.72 -7.77 12.28
N ASN A 319 10.10 -6.49 12.29
CA ASN A 319 9.82 -5.58 13.39
C ASN A 319 8.33 -5.23 13.41
N ILE A 320 7.77 -5.19 14.62
CA ILE A 320 6.37 -4.81 14.86
C ILE A 320 6.27 -3.91 16.07
N TRP A 321 5.31 -2.99 16.03
CA TRP A 321 5.01 -2.02 17.07
C TRP A 321 3.54 -1.59 16.92
N GLY A 322 2.98 -0.87 17.90
CA GLY A 322 1.55 -0.58 17.95
C GLY A 322 0.94 -0.02 16.67
N GLY A 323 1.58 0.94 16.02
CA GLY A 323 1.09 1.47 14.75
C GLY A 323 1.10 0.45 13.60
N ALA A 324 2.10 -0.46 13.55
CA ALA A 324 2.15 -1.54 12.55
C ALA A 324 1.11 -2.63 12.85
N MET A 325 0.89 -2.94 14.13
CA MET A 325 -0.19 -3.84 14.54
C MET A 325 -1.57 -3.24 14.23
N THR A 326 -1.75 -1.95 14.49
CA THR A 326 -2.96 -1.19 14.09
C THR A 326 -3.21 -1.31 12.58
N GLU A 327 -2.18 -1.12 11.75
CA GLU A 327 -2.29 -1.31 10.29
C GLU A 327 -2.78 -2.71 9.93
N ASN A 328 -2.21 -3.75 10.55
CA ASN A 328 -2.61 -5.13 10.32
C ASN A 328 -4.07 -5.38 10.71
N ILE A 329 -4.51 -4.89 11.87
CA ILE A 329 -5.89 -5.02 12.34
C ILE A 329 -6.86 -4.30 11.40
N VAL A 330 -6.58 -3.04 11.08
CA VAL A 330 -7.42 -2.22 10.18
C VAL A 330 -7.55 -2.87 8.81
N GLN A 331 -6.46 -3.36 8.24
CA GLN A 331 -6.49 -4.07 6.97
C GLN A 331 -7.31 -5.36 7.03
N ALA A 332 -7.20 -6.10 8.12
CA ALA A 332 -7.95 -7.35 8.30
C ALA A 332 -9.45 -7.10 8.49
N VAL A 333 -9.83 -6.12 9.31
CA VAL A 333 -11.24 -5.74 9.50
C VAL A 333 -11.83 -5.17 8.20
N ALA A 334 -11.10 -4.30 7.49
CA ALA A 334 -11.51 -3.82 6.17
C ALA A 334 -11.73 -4.98 5.19
N ARG A 335 -10.86 -6.01 5.21
CA ARG A 335 -11.02 -7.21 4.39
C ARG A 335 -12.29 -8.01 4.75
N ILE A 336 -12.66 -8.05 6.02
CA ILE A 336 -13.92 -8.70 6.46
C ILE A 336 -15.11 -7.97 5.87
N VAL A 337 -15.17 -6.64 6.02
CA VAL A 337 -16.25 -5.82 5.44
C VAL A 337 -16.38 -6.03 3.93
N ILE A 338 -15.27 -5.99 3.19
CA ILE A 338 -15.27 -6.26 1.74
C ILE A 338 -15.75 -7.69 1.45
N GLY A 339 -15.41 -8.65 2.30
CA GLY A 339 -15.87 -10.03 2.17
C GLY A 339 -17.39 -10.17 2.30
N GLU A 340 -17.97 -9.52 3.28
CA GLU A 340 -19.42 -9.49 3.51
C GLU A 340 -20.17 -8.79 2.37
N GLN A 341 -19.66 -7.63 1.93
CA GLN A 341 -20.18 -6.94 0.75
C GLN A 341 -20.13 -7.82 -0.50
N MET A 342 -19.05 -8.58 -0.70
CA MET A 342 -18.91 -9.50 -1.82
C MET A 342 -19.91 -10.64 -1.76
N ILE A 343 -20.21 -11.18 -0.58
CA ILE A 343 -21.25 -12.22 -0.38
C ILE A 343 -22.61 -11.66 -0.74
N SER A 344 -22.96 -10.47 -0.25
CA SER A 344 -24.23 -9.80 -0.56
C SER A 344 -24.38 -9.51 -2.07
N ILE A 345 -23.35 -8.97 -2.71
CA ILE A 345 -23.35 -8.74 -4.16
C ILE A 345 -23.55 -10.06 -4.93
N ASN A 346 -22.96 -11.16 -4.45
CA ASN A 346 -23.05 -12.47 -5.12
C ASN A 346 -24.46 -13.08 -5.11
N GLU A 347 -25.36 -12.59 -4.30
CA GLU A 347 -26.77 -13.01 -4.32
C GLU A 347 -27.44 -12.70 -5.66
N ARG A 348 -26.99 -11.65 -6.34
CA ARG A 348 -27.58 -11.19 -7.61
C ARG A 348 -26.56 -11.07 -8.74
N TYR A 349 -25.37 -10.55 -8.49
CA TYR A 349 -24.33 -10.28 -9.49
C TYR A 349 -23.05 -11.01 -9.15
N ARG A 350 -22.51 -11.76 -10.11
CA ARG A 350 -21.31 -12.56 -9.89
C ARG A 350 -20.07 -11.69 -9.67
N PRO A 351 -19.41 -11.71 -8.49
CA PRO A 351 -18.11 -11.11 -8.32
C PRO A 351 -17.06 -11.84 -9.18
N ALA A 352 -16.36 -11.10 -10.02
CA ALA A 352 -15.33 -11.64 -10.90
C ALA A 352 -13.93 -11.44 -10.32
N LEU A 353 -13.70 -10.34 -9.59
CA LEU A 353 -12.39 -9.95 -9.09
C LEU A 353 -12.53 -9.02 -7.89
N THR A 354 -11.65 -9.14 -6.92
CA THR A 354 -11.43 -8.10 -5.89
C THR A 354 -10.11 -7.37 -6.14
N VAL A 355 -10.13 -6.05 -6.09
CA VAL A 355 -8.94 -5.19 -6.22
C VAL A 355 -8.81 -4.36 -4.94
N HIS A 356 -8.09 -4.88 -3.96
CA HIS A 356 -7.96 -4.31 -2.63
C HIS A 356 -9.32 -4.12 -1.95
N ASP A 357 -9.85 -2.91 -1.95
CA ASP A 357 -11.10 -2.45 -1.38
C ASP A 357 -12.23 -2.31 -2.42
N ALA A 358 -11.98 -2.71 -3.65
CA ALA A 358 -12.96 -2.71 -4.72
C ALA A 358 -13.41 -4.13 -5.09
N ILE A 359 -14.70 -4.29 -5.34
CA ILE A 359 -15.30 -5.50 -5.89
C ILE A 359 -15.67 -5.22 -7.34
N ILE A 360 -15.23 -6.09 -8.24
CA ILE A 360 -15.56 -6.04 -9.65
C ILE A 360 -16.53 -7.18 -9.94
N CYS A 361 -17.72 -6.85 -10.40
CA CYS A 361 -18.76 -7.82 -10.76
C CYS A 361 -19.21 -7.65 -12.20
N LEU A 362 -19.90 -8.67 -12.71
CA LEU A 362 -20.52 -8.69 -14.01
C LEU A 362 -22.04 -8.57 -13.83
N ALA A 363 -22.67 -7.74 -14.66
CA ALA A 363 -24.12 -7.61 -14.71
C ALA A 363 -24.61 -7.58 -16.16
N PRO A 364 -25.87 -8.00 -16.44
CA PRO A 364 -26.48 -7.80 -17.75
C PRO A 364 -26.51 -6.32 -18.13
N GLU A 365 -26.21 -5.98 -19.38
CA GLU A 365 -26.17 -4.58 -19.82
C GLU A 365 -27.48 -3.82 -19.59
N HIS A 366 -28.61 -4.50 -19.79
CA HIS A 366 -29.95 -3.92 -19.57
C HIS A 366 -30.26 -3.64 -18.08
N GLU A 367 -29.53 -4.27 -17.14
CA GLU A 367 -29.66 -4.03 -15.70
C GLU A 367 -28.66 -3.00 -15.14
N LYS A 368 -27.91 -2.30 -16.00
CA LYS A 368 -26.83 -1.38 -15.58
C LYS A 368 -27.22 -0.47 -14.41
N LYS A 369 -28.37 0.20 -14.50
CA LYS A 369 -28.82 1.13 -13.44
C LYS A 369 -29.13 0.39 -12.14
N VAL A 370 -29.87 -0.69 -12.23
CA VAL A 370 -30.26 -1.51 -11.06
C VAL A 370 -29.01 -2.09 -10.37
N ALA A 371 -28.05 -2.55 -11.15
CA ALA A 371 -26.79 -3.10 -10.62
C ALA A 371 -25.84 -2.06 -10.03
N MET A 372 -25.99 -0.79 -10.39
CA MET A 372 -25.24 0.31 -9.77
C MET A 372 -25.90 0.82 -8.48
N ASP A 373 -27.19 0.64 -8.35
CA ASP A 373 -27.98 1.08 -7.19
C ASP A 373 -28.10 -0.04 -6.13
N PHE A 374 -27.77 -1.30 -6.50
CA PHE A 374 -27.75 -2.47 -5.63
C PHE A 374 -26.50 -2.48 -4.73
#